data_5e22dd8b29808c8135cc4e7ee5e76abe
#
_entry.id   5e22dd8b29808c8135cc4e7ee5e76abe
#
_cell.length_a   1.000
_cell.length_b   1.000
_cell.length_c   1.000
_cell.angle_alpha   90.00
_cell.angle_beta   90.00
_cell.angle_gamma   90.00
#
_symmetry.space_group_name_H-M   'P 1'
#
loop_
_entity.id
_entity.type
_entity.pdbx_description
1 polymer ?
#
loop_
_entity_poly.entity_id
_entity_poly.type
_entity_poly.pdbx_seq_one_letter_code
_entity_poly.pdbx_strand_id
1 'polypeptide(L)'
;KSKKAPTKTTVTVTWNKPEQKTKAPNEEDEGDETDDGDEVAFSTTTRALLDRHGEALLALAAGSIQYGLEHAKALPAGPADCAAELAKHGACFVTLRRDGKLRGCIGTSEAHRPLFVDVSENGFRAAFKDPRFPALKPDEVLGLEVSVSVLSRQTPMAFSSQEEFLGLLRPGADGLIIEEGKKRALFLPSVWSQLSEPRVFVEHLKAKAGLSKDHWSDTFKAWRFTALEISTTDLDDPASIWGTVG
;
A
#
# COMPACT_ATOMS: atom_id res chain seq x y z
N LYS A 1 -7.02 -50.04 16.14
CA LYS A 1 -6.42 -49.08 15.14
C LYS A 1 -6.58 -47.69 15.74
N SER A 2 -5.49 -47.21 16.35
CA SER A 2 -5.43 -45.88 16.98
C SER A 2 -5.23 -44.81 15.91
N LYS A 3 -6.14 -43.82 15.82
CA LYS A 3 -6.00 -42.65 14.96
C LYS A 3 -5.13 -41.62 15.67
N LYS A 4 -3.95 -41.35 15.12
CA LYS A 4 -3.05 -40.28 15.54
C LYS A 4 -3.66 -38.94 15.17
N ALA A 5 -3.83 -38.05 16.14
CA ALA A 5 -4.29 -36.68 15.91
C ALA A 5 -3.22 -35.85 15.17
N PRO A 6 -3.60 -34.90 14.33
CA PRO A 6 -2.64 -34.07 13.60
C PRO A 6 -1.91 -33.13 14.56
N THR A 7 -0.58 -33.10 14.45
CA THR A 7 0.33 -32.23 15.19
C THR A 7 0.09 -30.79 14.74
N LYS A 8 -0.26 -29.89 15.64
CA LYS A 8 -0.35 -28.45 15.37
C LYS A 8 1.06 -27.92 15.17
N THR A 9 1.39 -27.57 13.93
CA THR A 9 2.59 -26.80 13.63
C THR A 9 2.30 -25.32 13.94
N THR A 10 2.90 -24.82 15.00
CA THR A 10 2.88 -23.37 15.32
C THR A 10 3.97 -22.73 14.47
N VAL A 11 3.58 -21.94 13.49
CA VAL A 11 4.52 -21.09 12.72
C VAL A 11 4.96 -19.97 13.65
N THR A 12 6.14 -20.09 14.21
CA THR A 12 6.80 -19.02 14.94
C THR A 12 7.68 -18.26 13.95
N VAL A 13 7.22 -17.09 13.50
CA VAL A 13 8.06 -16.16 12.74
C VAL A 13 9.03 -15.53 13.73
N THR A 14 10.26 -16.04 13.80
CA THR A 14 11.33 -15.47 14.63
C THR A 14 11.95 -14.29 13.90
N TRP A 15 11.66 -13.09 14.37
CA TRP A 15 12.31 -11.86 13.93
C TRP A 15 13.62 -11.68 14.67
N ASN A 16 14.76 -11.71 13.97
CA ASN A 16 16.04 -11.33 14.55
C ASN A 16 16.09 -9.82 14.74
N LYS A 17 16.17 -9.39 15.99
CA LYS A 17 16.23 -7.99 16.41
C LYS A 17 17.59 -7.39 16.08
N PRO A 18 17.70 -6.32 15.26
CA PRO A 18 18.93 -5.55 15.14
C PRO A 18 19.15 -4.70 16.40
N GLU A 19 20.40 -4.60 16.85
CA GLU A 19 20.78 -3.81 18.03
C GLU A 19 20.49 -2.32 17.85
N GLN A 20 19.84 -1.72 18.84
CA GLN A 20 19.52 -0.30 18.89
C GLN A 20 20.75 0.54 19.23
N LYS A 21 21.03 1.57 18.42
CA LYS A 21 21.77 2.77 18.84
C LYS A 21 20.79 3.93 18.92
N THR A 22 20.48 4.35 20.13
CA THR A 22 19.63 5.47 20.47
C THR A 22 20.33 6.81 20.23
N LYS A 23 19.66 7.75 19.54
CA LYS A 23 19.76 9.19 19.80
C LYS A 23 18.49 9.87 19.32
N ALA A 24 17.75 10.43 20.28
CA ALA A 24 16.57 11.26 20.03
C ALA A 24 16.99 12.63 19.51
N PRO A 25 16.28 13.24 18.57
CA PRO A 25 16.28 14.68 18.35
C PRO A 25 15.06 15.35 18.98
N ASN A 26 15.29 16.56 19.48
CA ASN A 26 14.37 17.46 20.14
C ASN A 26 13.20 17.88 19.23
N GLU A 27 12.03 17.99 19.84
CA GLU A 27 10.89 18.76 19.33
C GLU A 27 11.21 20.24 19.46
N GLU A 28 11.00 20.98 18.38
CA GLU A 28 10.61 22.41 18.28
C GLU A 28 10.97 22.92 16.87
N ASP A 29 10.00 23.09 16.01
CA ASP A 29 9.75 24.29 15.20
C ASP A 29 8.48 24.09 14.34
N GLU A 30 7.37 24.74 14.71
CA GLU A 30 6.19 24.88 13.84
C GLU A 30 6.47 26.04 12.87
N GLY A 31 7.13 25.73 11.76
CA GLY A 31 7.25 26.60 10.60
C GLY A 31 6.23 26.22 9.54
N ASP A 32 5.65 27.21 8.88
CA ASP A 32 4.79 27.10 7.69
C ASP A 32 5.54 26.36 6.56
N GLU A 33 5.52 25.01 6.62
CA GLU A 33 6.14 24.15 5.61
C GLU A 33 5.22 24.09 4.39
N THR A 34 5.72 24.56 3.26
CA THR A 34 5.05 24.47 1.96
C THR A 34 4.82 22.99 1.59
N ASP A 35 3.76 22.70 0.81
CA ASP A 35 3.38 21.37 0.31
C ASP A 35 4.59 20.58 -0.27
N ASP A 36 5.53 21.28 -0.90
CA ASP A 36 6.78 20.72 -1.43
C ASP A 36 7.75 20.25 -0.32
N GLY A 37 7.80 20.95 0.82
CA GLY A 37 8.63 20.56 1.97
C GLY A 37 8.14 19.26 2.61
N ASP A 38 6.84 19.13 2.82
CA ASP A 38 6.20 17.93 3.36
C ASP A 38 6.40 16.71 2.45
N GLU A 39 6.35 16.90 1.12
CA GLU A 39 6.55 15.82 0.15
C GLU A 39 8.01 15.34 0.13
N VAL A 40 8.99 16.25 0.17
CA VAL A 40 10.40 15.91 0.25
C VAL A 40 10.71 15.18 1.56
N ALA A 41 10.17 15.66 2.68
CA ALA A 41 10.32 15.02 3.99
C ALA A 41 9.69 13.62 4.00
N PHE A 42 8.48 13.46 3.45
CA PHE A 42 7.84 12.16 3.29
C PHE A 42 8.70 11.22 2.43
N SER A 43 9.15 11.67 1.26
CA SER A 43 9.94 10.86 0.33
C SER A 43 11.23 10.38 0.99
N THR A 44 11.96 11.27 1.66
CA THR A 44 13.21 10.94 2.35
C THR A 44 12.99 9.96 3.51
N THR A 45 12.01 10.24 4.36
CA THR A 45 11.71 9.40 5.54
C THR A 45 11.19 8.03 5.11
N THR A 46 10.30 7.98 4.11
CA THR A 46 9.71 6.72 3.63
C THR A 46 10.74 5.90 2.87
N ARG A 47 11.64 6.52 2.09
CA ARG A 47 12.74 5.79 1.44
C ARG A 47 13.61 5.13 2.48
N ALA A 48 14.07 5.86 3.51
CA ALA A 48 14.86 5.30 4.60
C ALA A 48 14.11 4.22 5.40
N LEU A 49 12.78 4.29 5.51
CA LEU A 49 11.96 3.25 6.13
C LEU A 49 11.92 2.00 5.24
N LEU A 50 11.71 2.14 3.94
CA LEU A 50 11.68 1.02 3.00
C LEU A 50 13.05 0.35 2.87
N ASP A 51 14.15 1.13 2.84
CA ASP A 51 15.51 0.59 2.81
C ASP A 51 15.84 -0.27 4.04
N ARG A 52 15.28 0.06 5.23
CA ARG A 52 15.52 -0.68 6.47
C ARG A 52 14.53 -1.80 6.74
N HIS A 53 13.28 -1.63 6.32
CA HIS A 53 12.17 -2.49 6.74
C HIS A 53 11.31 -2.98 5.56
N GLY A 54 11.70 -2.70 4.32
CA GLY A 54 10.91 -3.06 3.14
C GLY A 54 10.71 -4.57 3.00
N GLU A 55 11.78 -5.35 3.18
CA GLU A 55 11.68 -6.82 3.18
C GLU A 55 10.74 -7.33 4.28
N ALA A 56 10.79 -6.74 5.47
CA ALA A 56 9.89 -7.09 6.58
C ALA A 56 8.41 -6.76 6.25
N LEU A 57 8.13 -5.65 5.56
CA LEU A 57 6.77 -5.33 5.10
C LEU A 57 6.28 -6.31 4.03
N LEU A 58 7.15 -6.71 3.10
CA LEU A 58 6.82 -7.73 2.10
C LEU A 58 6.56 -9.09 2.75
N ALA A 59 7.43 -9.51 3.68
CA ALA A 59 7.27 -10.75 4.43
C ALA A 59 5.98 -10.75 5.27
N LEU A 60 5.61 -9.62 5.84
CA LEU A 60 4.36 -9.47 6.59
C LEU A 60 3.13 -9.61 5.67
N ALA A 61 3.16 -9.01 4.49
CA ALA A 61 2.09 -9.17 3.50
C ALA A 61 1.99 -10.63 3.05
N ALA A 62 3.11 -11.27 2.70
CA ALA A 62 3.18 -12.67 2.30
C ALA A 62 2.71 -13.62 3.41
N GLY A 63 3.17 -13.40 4.66
CA GLY A 63 2.72 -14.15 5.83
C GLY A 63 1.22 -14.03 6.08
N SER A 64 0.64 -12.84 5.86
CA SER A 64 -0.80 -12.64 5.98
C SER A 64 -1.58 -13.36 4.86
N ILE A 65 -1.02 -13.46 3.66
CA ILE A 65 -1.61 -14.24 2.57
C ILE A 65 -1.57 -15.74 2.93
N GLN A 66 -0.43 -16.27 3.38
CA GLN A 66 -0.29 -17.67 3.79
C GLN A 66 -1.24 -18.01 4.95
N TYR A 67 -1.27 -17.17 5.97
CA TYR A 67 -2.19 -17.32 7.10
C TYR A 67 -3.65 -17.30 6.65
N GLY A 68 -3.97 -16.44 5.66
CA GLY A 68 -5.30 -16.34 5.06
C GLY A 68 -5.76 -17.60 4.33
N LEU A 69 -4.85 -18.33 3.68
CA LEU A 69 -5.15 -19.64 3.06
C LEU A 69 -5.60 -20.68 4.08
N GLU A 70 -5.04 -20.64 5.29
CA GLU A 70 -5.34 -21.63 6.35
C GLU A 70 -6.52 -21.20 7.23
N HIS A 71 -6.65 -19.90 7.52
CA HIS A 71 -7.53 -19.39 8.57
C HIS A 71 -8.64 -18.46 8.07
N ALA A 72 -8.67 -18.13 6.77
CA ALA A 72 -9.65 -17.22 6.14
C ALA A 72 -9.72 -15.81 6.79
N LYS A 73 -8.61 -15.35 7.39
CA LYS A 73 -8.46 -14.02 8.00
C LYS A 73 -7.02 -13.52 7.89
N ALA A 74 -6.81 -12.22 8.07
CA ALA A 74 -5.48 -11.62 8.11
C ALA A 74 -4.66 -12.15 9.29
N LEU A 75 -3.33 -12.19 9.13
CA LEU A 75 -2.39 -12.53 10.19
C LEU A 75 -2.53 -11.48 11.32
N PRO A 76 -2.84 -11.89 12.55
CA PRO A 76 -2.78 -10.98 13.70
C PRO A 76 -1.33 -10.54 13.93
N ALA A 77 -1.04 -9.27 13.65
CA ALA A 77 0.29 -8.69 13.88
C ALA A 77 0.24 -7.79 15.12
N GLY A 78 1.23 -7.92 16.01
CA GLY A 78 1.34 -7.14 17.23
C GLY A 78 2.56 -6.21 17.22
N PRO A 79 2.59 -5.15 18.08
CA PRO A 79 3.72 -4.23 18.17
C PRO A 79 5.04 -4.90 18.59
N ALA A 80 4.96 -6.04 19.30
CA ALA A 80 6.13 -6.80 19.70
C ALA A 80 6.82 -7.52 18.53
N ASP A 81 6.10 -7.69 17.41
CA ASP A 81 6.55 -8.47 16.27
C ASP A 81 7.19 -7.60 15.18
N CYS A 82 7.28 -6.26 15.38
CA CYS A 82 7.77 -5.35 14.35
C CYS A 82 8.64 -4.22 14.93
N ALA A 83 9.38 -3.54 14.05
CA ALA A 83 10.15 -2.35 14.40
C ALA A 83 9.22 -1.20 14.82
N ALA A 84 9.68 -0.37 15.78
CA ALA A 84 8.89 0.74 16.32
C ALA A 84 8.43 1.75 15.24
N GLU A 85 9.23 1.93 14.18
CA GLU A 85 8.88 2.80 13.05
C GLU A 85 7.62 2.31 12.31
N LEU A 86 7.43 0.99 12.21
CA LEU A 86 6.27 0.37 11.57
C LEU A 86 5.00 0.43 12.43
N ALA A 87 5.14 0.73 13.73
CA ALA A 87 4.02 0.93 14.65
C ALA A 87 3.37 2.32 14.50
N LYS A 88 4.01 3.26 13.79
CA LYS A 88 3.38 4.53 13.45
C LYS A 88 2.22 4.33 12.49
N HIS A 89 1.20 5.20 12.60
CA HIS A 89 0.08 5.16 11.65
C HIS A 89 0.58 5.41 10.23
N GLY A 90 0.15 4.57 9.30
CA GLY A 90 0.50 4.64 7.89
C GLY A 90 -0.63 4.12 7.02
N ALA A 91 -0.63 4.53 5.76
CA ALA A 91 -1.55 4.04 4.74
C ALA A 91 -0.75 3.31 3.67
N CYS A 92 -1.22 2.17 3.22
CA CYS A 92 -0.56 1.42 2.15
C CYS A 92 -1.53 0.75 1.19
N PHE A 93 -1.01 0.41 0.02
CA PHE A 93 -1.62 -0.56 -0.88
C PHE A 93 -0.74 -1.79 -0.99
N VAL A 94 -1.35 -2.96 -0.99
CA VAL A 94 -0.68 -4.22 -1.32
C VAL A 94 -1.17 -4.66 -2.70
N THR A 95 -0.23 -4.83 -3.61
CA THR A 95 -0.49 -5.27 -4.99
C THR A 95 0.11 -6.65 -5.20
N LEU A 96 -0.68 -7.52 -5.80
CA LEU A 96 -0.28 -8.87 -6.17
C LEU A 96 -0.25 -8.97 -7.69
N ARG A 97 0.83 -9.50 -8.25
CA ARG A 97 0.96 -9.79 -9.66
C ARG A 97 1.37 -11.25 -9.86
N ARG A 98 0.95 -11.83 -10.94
CA ARG A 98 1.38 -13.16 -11.37
C ARG A 98 1.62 -13.12 -12.88
N ASP A 99 2.79 -13.58 -13.32
CA ASP A 99 3.20 -13.51 -14.71
C ASP A 99 3.08 -12.09 -15.30
N GLY A 100 3.48 -11.08 -14.52
CA GLY A 100 3.40 -9.65 -14.83
C GLY A 100 1.98 -9.06 -14.87
N LYS A 101 0.93 -9.87 -14.65
CA LYS A 101 -0.47 -9.43 -14.67
C LYS A 101 -0.99 -9.16 -13.26
N LEU A 102 -1.84 -8.14 -13.12
CA LEU A 102 -2.52 -7.85 -11.86
C LEU A 102 -3.34 -9.05 -11.41
N ARG A 103 -3.17 -9.47 -10.14
CA ARG A 103 -3.89 -10.57 -9.50
C ARG A 103 -4.71 -10.12 -8.29
N GLY A 104 -4.39 -8.99 -7.73
CA GLY A 104 -5.12 -8.34 -6.64
C GLY A 104 -4.45 -7.03 -6.24
N CYS A 105 -5.24 -6.05 -5.77
CA CYS A 105 -4.72 -4.79 -5.27
C CYS A 105 -5.75 -4.16 -4.34
N ILE A 106 -5.44 -4.13 -3.06
CA ILE A 106 -6.28 -3.48 -2.03
C ILE A 106 -5.39 -2.61 -1.14
N GLY A 107 -5.95 -1.51 -0.68
CA GLY A 107 -5.28 -0.62 0.24
C GLY A 107 -6.22 0.33 0.94
N THR A 108 -5.63 1.15 1.78
CA THR A 108 -6.27 2.27 2.47
C THR A 108 -5.59 3.56 2.05
N SER A 109 -6.37 4.62 1.89
CA SER A 109 -5.85 5.93 1.50
C SER A 109 -5.57 6.86 2.69
N GLU A 110 -5.95 6.46 3.89
CA GLU A 110 -5.83 7.24 5.12
C GLU A 110 -5.12 6.44 6.21
N ALA A 111 -4.16 7.08 6.88
CA ALA A 111 -3.37 6.49 7.96
C ALA A 111 -4.18 6.45 9.27
N HIS A 112 -5.05 5.45 9.45
CA HIS A 112 -5.93 5.31 10.61
C HIS A 112 -5.48 4.22 11.59
N ARG A 113 -4.47 3.42 11.24
CA ARG A 113 -3.93 2.33 12.05
C ARG A 113 -2.42 2.18 11.83
N PRO A 114 -1.68 1.46 12.69
CA PRO A 114 -0.27 1.16 12.48
C PRO A 114 0.01 0.58 11.10
N LEU A 115 1.13 0.99 10.48
CA LEU A 115 1.49 0.56 9.12
C LEU A 115 1.59 -0.97 9.00
N PHE A 116 2.18 -1.64 10.00
CA PHE A 116 2.28 -3.10 9.99
C PHE A 116 0.92 -3.79 9.99
N VAL A 117 -0.08 -3.24 10.71
CA VAL A 117 -1.46 -3.75 10.70
C VAL A 117 -2.10 -3.50 9.33
N ASP A 118 -1.86 -2.32 8.76
CA ASP A 118 -2.41 -1.95 7.44
C ASP A 118 -1.89 -2.87 6.35
N VAL A 119 -0.59 -3.18 6.36
CA VAL A 119 0.05 -4.11 5.42
C VAL A 119 -0.51 -5.53 5.57
N SER A 120 -0.63 -6.06 6.79
CA SER A 120 -1.18 -7.39 7.03
C SER A 120 -2.62 -7.51 6.53
N GLU A 121 -3.48 -6.57 6.91
CA GLU A 121 -4.88 -6.54 6.49
C GLU A 121 -5.04 -6.40 4.98
N ASN A 122 -4.28 -5.49 4.36
CA ASN A 122 -4.38 -5.25 2.91
C ASN A 122 -3.76 -6.40 2.10
N GLY A 123 -2.73 -7.09 2.61
CA GLY A 123 -2.18 -8.31 2.00
C GLY A 123 -3.24 -9.42 1.93
N PHE A 124 -3.89 -9.71 3.05
CA PHE A 124 -5.02 -10.64 3.08
C PHE A 124 -6.15 -10.21 2.13
N ARG A 125 -6.56 -8.95 2.19
CA ARG A 125 -7.68 -8.46 1.36
C ARG A 125 -7.36 -8.46 -0.13
N ALA A 126 -6.12 -8.16 -0.52
CA ALA A 126 -5.69 -8.22 -1.92
C ALA A 126 -5.77 -9.65 -2.47
N ALA A 127 -5.46 -10.66 -1.67
CA ALA A 127 -5.52 -12.06 -2.06
C ALA A 127 -6.94 -12.65 -2.07
N PHE A 128 -7.82 -12.23 -1.14
CA PHE A 128 -9.08 -12.93 -0.89
C PHE A 128 -10.35 -12.07 -0.99
N LYS A 129 -10.22 -10.76 -1.05
CA LYS A 129 -11.36 -9.83 -0.97
C LYS A 129 -11.39 -8.77 -2.09
N ASP A 130 -10.49 -8.85 -3.06
CA ASP A 130 -10.57 -8.00 -4.25
C ASP A 130 -11.69 -8.51 -5.16
N PRO A 131 -12.77 -7.73 -5.37
CA PRO A 131 -13.94 -8.20 -6.10
C PRO A 131 -13.69 -8.47 -7.59
N ARG A 132 -12.55 -8.03 -8.11
CA ARG A 132 -12.16 -8.25 -9.53
C ARG A 132 -11.63 -9.66 -9.78
N PHE A 133 -11.25 -10.38 -8.73
CA PHE A 133 -10.57 -11.67 -8.83
C PHE A 133 -11.18 -12.70 -7.87
N PRO A 134 -11.12 -14.00 -8.22
CA PRO A 134 -11.46 -15.05 -7.27
C PRO A 134 -10.44 -15.07 -6.12
N ALA A 135 -10.83 -15.61 -4.97
CA ALA A 135 -9.91 -15.82 -3.85
C ALA A 135 -8.67 -16.62 -4.29
N LEU A 136 -7.50 -16.21 -3.79
CA LEU A 136 -6.22 -16.85 -4.10
C LEU A 136 -6.23 -18.31 -3.65
N LYS A 137 -5.66 -19.20 -4.48
CA LYS A 137 -5.51 -20.62 -4.17
C LYS A 137 -4.06 -20.94 -3.77
N PRO A 138 -3.82 -22.04 -3.02
CA PRO A 138 -2.47 -22.42 -2.59
C PRO A 138 -1.47 -22.61 -3.74
N ASP A 139 -1.89 -23.13 -4.88
CA ASP A 139 -1.07 -23.36 -6.07
C ASP A 139 -0.70 -22.06 -6.83
N GLU A 140 -1.33 -20.95 -6.49
CA GLU A 140 -1.02 -19.63 -7.07
C GLU A 140 0.09 -18.89 -6.33
N VAL A 141 0.44 -19.29 -5.10
CA VAL A 141 1.44 -18.58 -4.26
C VAL A 141 2.82 -18.60 -4.89
N LEU A 142 3.20 -19.75 -5.46
CA LEU A 142 4.46 -19.87 -6.17
C LEU A 142 4.47 -18.97 -7.42
N GLY A 143 5.43 -18.05 -7.47
CA GLY A 143 5.54 -17.06 -8.55
C GLY A 143 4.63 -15.83 -8.38
N LEU A 144 4.03 -15.66 -7.20
CA LEU A 144 3.30 -14.44 -6.87
C LEU A 144 4.29 -13.31 -6.51
N GLU A 145 4.24 -12.23 -7.25
CA GLU A 145 4.95 -10.99 -6.93
C GLU A 145 4.08 -10.16 -5.97
N VAL A 146 4.70 -9.67 -4.91
CA VAL A 146 4.06 -8.81 -3.90
C VAL A 146 4.73 -7.45 -3.91
N SER A 147 3.96 -6.37 -3.93
CA SER A 147 4.49 -5.04 -3.66
C SER A 147 3.67 -4.31 -2.60
N VAL A 148 4.36 -3.43 -1.86
CA VAL A 148 3.78 -2.57 -0.83
C VAL A 148 4.09 -1.13 -1.19
N SER A 149 3.05 -0.34 -1.47
CA SER A 149 3.15 1.10 -1.72
C SER A 149 2.73 1.84 -0.45
N VAL A 150 3.64 2.58 0.17
CA VAL A 150 3.38 3.44 1.34
C VAL A 150 3.01 4.84 0.84
N LEU A 151 1.90 5.39 1.33
CA LEU A 151 1.32 6.65 0.87
C LEU A 151 1.68 7.82 1.79
N SER A 152 1.89 9.00 1.18
CA SER A 152 1.94 10.26 1.91
C SER A 152 0.54 10.67 2.44
N ARG A 153 0.48 11.71 3.24
CA ARG A 153 -0.77 12.40 3.52
C ARG A 153 -1.39 12.90 2.22
N GLN A 154 -2.72 13.00 2.24
CA GLN A 154 -3.50 13.57 1.15
C GLN A 154 -3.50 15.09 1.29
N THR A 155 -3.07 15.81 0.26
CA THR A 155 -3.12 17.26 0.19
C THR A 155 -4.30 17.69 -0.66
N PRO A 156 -5.24 18.52 -0.13
CA PRO A 156 -6.33 19.06 -0.94
C PRO A 156 -5.79 19.89 -2.09
N MET A 157 -6.42 19.79 -3.25
CA MET A 157 -6.08 20.59 -4.42
C MET A 157 -7.08 21.74 -4.56
N ALA A 158 -6.58 22.98 -4.70
CA ALA A 158 -7.38 24.16 -4.97
C ALA A 158 -7.38 24.46 -6.48
N PHE A 159 -8.55 24.57 -7.08
CA PHE A 159 -8.72 24.88 -8.50
C PHE A 159 -10.13 25.48 -8.74
N SER A 160 -10.25 26.32 -9.76
CA SER A 160 -11.49 26.99 -10.15
C SER A 160 -12.09 26.42 -11.44
N SER A 161 -11.32 25.67 -12.21
CA SER A 161 -11.74 25.09 -13.47
C SER A 161 -11.11 23.71 -13.73
N GLN A 162 -11.68 22.98 -14.69
CA GLN A 162 -11.13 21.69 -15.09
C GLN A 162 -9.75 21.85 -15.75
N GLU A 163 -9.54 22.93 -16.51
CA GLU A 163 -8.25 23.21 -17.15
C GLU A 163 -7.16 23.48 -16.12
N GLU A 164 -7.46 24.28 -15.11
CA GLU A 164 -6.55 24.55 -14.00
C GLU A 164 -6.22 23.26 -13.24
N PHE A 165 -7.24 22.47 -12.88
CA PHE A 165 -7.06 21.18 -12.23
C PHE A 165 -6.13 20.25 -13.00
N LEU A 166 -6.33 20.12 -14.34
CA LEU A 166 -5.47 19.28 -15.18
C LEU A 166 -4.04 19.80 -15.24
N GLY A 167 -3.86 21.14 -15.24
CA GLY A 167 -2.55 21.79 -15.25
C GLY A 167 -1.75 21.63 -13.96
N LEU A 168 -2.42 21.36 -12.83
CA LEU A 168 -1.79 21.13 -11.53
C LEU A 168 -1.28 19.70 -11.34
N LEU A 169 -1.68 18.75 -12.20
CA LEU A 169 -1.27 17.34 -12.08
C LEU A 169 0.17 17.13 -12.51
N ARG A 170 0.89 16.29 -11.78
CA ARG A 170 2.29 15.91 -12.06
C ARG A 170 2.34 14.43 -12.49
N PRO A 171 2.32 14.16 -13.82
CA PRO A 171 2.39 12.79 -14.33
C PRO A 171 3.60 12.03 -13.77
N GLY A 172 3.38 10.80 -13.34
CA GLY A 172 4.41 9.95 -12.74
C GLY A 172 4.62 10.15 -11.23
N ALA A 173 4.24 11.30 -10.66
CA ALA A 173 4.44 11.62 -9.25
C ALA A 173 3.15 11.55 -8.43
N ASP A 174 2.06 12.13 -8.96
CA ASP A 174 0.81 12.24 -8.20
C ASP A 174 -0.01 10.95 -8.21
N GLY A 175 -0.34 10.45 -7.03
CA GLY A 175 -1.58 9.73 -6.81
C GLY A 175 -2.73 10.72 -6.69
N LEU A 176 -3.90 10.37 -7.14
CA LEU A 176 -5.04 11.26 -7.19
C LEU A 176 -6.27 10.61 -6.57
N ILE A 177 -6.94 11.36 -5.70
CA ILE A 177 -8.27 11.03 -5.18
C ILE A 177 -9.23 12.08 -5.73
N ILE A 178 -10.37 11.63 -6.23
CA ILE A 178 -11.49 12.51 -6.58
C ILE A 178 -12.74 12.15 -5.79
N GLU A 179 -13.55 13.15 -5.50
CA GLU A 179 -14.81 13.00 -4.79
C GLU A 179 -15.89 13.92 -5.38
N GLU A 180 -17.06 13.35 -5.59
CA GLU A 180 -18.27 14.06 -6.01
C GLU A 180 -19.47 13.46 -5.28
N GLY A 181 -19.97 14.17 -4.29
CA GLY A 181 -21.03 13.70 -3.42
C GLY A 181 -20.63 12.42 -2.67
N LYS A 182 -21.29 11.30 -2.99
CA LYS A 182 -20.97 9.98 -2.41
C LYS A 182 -20.01 9.13 -3.27
N LYS A 183 -19.62 9.64 -4.41
CA LYS A 183 -18.76 8.93 -5.36
C LYS A 183 -17.31 9.33 -5.09
N ARG A 184 -16.46 8.35 -4.86
CA ARG A 184 -15.03 8.56 -4.59
C ARG A 184 -14.22 7.48 -5.29
N ALA A 185 -13.10 7.86 -5.88
CA ALA A 185 -12.13 6.93 -6.43
C ALA A 185 -10.70 7.45 -6.25
N LEU A 186 -9.75 6.54 -6.34
CA LEU A 186 -8.33 6.81 -6.21
C LEU A 186 -7.56 6.08 -7.32
N PHE A 187 -6.52 6.74 -7.85
CA PHE A 187 -5.44 6.11 -8.61
C PHE A 187 -4.10 6.34 -7.91
N LEU A 188 -3.27 5.30 -7.86
CA LEU A 188 -1.88 5.39 -7.41
C LEU A 188 -1.00 6.05 -8.50
N PRO A 189 0.16 6.63 -8.14
CA PRO A 189 1.11 7.18 -9.11
C PRO A 189 1.50 6.20 -10.21
N SER A 190 1.61 4.91 -9.90
CA SER A 190 1.97 3.87 -10.87
C SER A 190 1.02 3.76 -12.08
N VAL A 191 -0.21 4.27 -11.97
CA VAL A 191 -1.20 4.27 -13.07
C VAL A 191 -0.75 5.20 -14.21
N TRP A 192 0.08 6.21 -13.94
CA TRP A 192 0.62 7.09 -14.98
C TRP A 192 1.43 6.35 -16.04
N SER A 193 2.03 5.22 -15.71
CA SER A 193 2.75 4.38 -16.69
C SER A 193 1.86 3.85 -17.82
N GLN A 194 0.55 3.74 -17.56
CA GLN A 194 -0.45 3.25 -18.51
C GLN A 194 -1.31 4.40 -19.09
N LEU A 195 -1.52 5.47 -18.32
CA LEU A 195 -2.36 6.61 -18.64
C LEU A 195 -1.54 7.89 -18.47
N SER A 196 -0.59 8.14 -19.37
CA SER A 196 0.39 9.24 -19.25
C SER A 196 -0.21 10.64 -19.44
N GLU A 197 -1.34 10.75 -20.14
CA GLU A 197 -2.00 12.03 -20.40
C GLU A 197 -2.95 12.44 -19.27
N PRO A 198 -2.80 13.63 -18.66
CA PRO A 198 -3.60 14.06 -17.51
C PRO A 198 -5.11 13.97 -17.74
N ARG A 199 -5.60 14.39 -18.91
CA ARG A 199 -7.01 14.30 -19.24
C ARG A 199 -7.50 12.86 -19.27
N VAL A 200 -6.77 11.97 -19.92
CA VAL A 200 -7.13 10.55 -20.03
C VAL A 200 -7.09 9.88 -18.64
N PHE A 201 -6.07 10.18 -17.83
CA PHE A 201 -5.96 9.70 -16.46
C PHE A 201 -7.20 10.09 -15.62
N VAL A 202 -7.61 11.37 -15.67
CA VAL A 202 -8.77 11.87 -14.93
C VAL A 202 -10.09 11.27 -15.46
N GLU A 203 -10.25 11.11 -16.77
CA GLU A 203 -11.43 10.48 -17.36
C GLU A 203 -11.59 9.03 -16.88
N HIS A 204 -10.50 8.27 -16.83
CA HIS A 204 -10.53 6.91 -16.30
C HIS A 204 -10.80 6.87 -14.80
N LEU A 205 -10.26 7.84 -14.04
CA LEU A 205 -10.53 7.95 -12.60
C LEU A 205 -11.99 8.32 -12.33
N LYS A 206 -12.57 9.25 -13.11
CA LYS A 206 -14.00 9.57 -13.07
C LYS A 206 -14.86 8.33 -13.36
N ALA A 207 -14.53 7.58 -14.41
CA ALA A 207 -15.23 6.34 -14.73
C ALA A 207 -15.16 5.32 -13.58
N LYS A 208 -14.00 5.20 -12.93
CA LYS A 208 -13.82 4.35 -11.73
C LYS A 208 -14.71 4.81 -10.57
N ALA A 209 -14.92 6.12 -10.42
CA ALA A 209 -15.84 6.68 -9.43
C ALA A 209 -17.33 6.51 -9.81
N GLY A 210 -17.62 6.01 -11.00
CA GLY A 210 -18.99 5.94 -11.54
C GLY A 210 -19.53 7.30 -11.97
N LEU A 211 -18.64 8.20 -12.40
CA LEU A 211 -18.94 9.48 -13.03
C LEU A 211 -18.82 9.38 -14.55
N SER A 212 -19.49 10.25 -15.29
CA SER A 212 -19.22 10.41 -16.73
C SER A 212 -17.84 11.04 -16.93
N LYS A 213 -17.20 10.76 -18.08
CA LYS A 213 -15.87 11.29 -18.39
C LYS A 213 -15.84 12.82 -18.42
N ASP A 214 -16.91 13.41 -18.91
CA ASP A 214 -17.07 14.87 -19.05
C ASP A 214 -17.63 15.53 -17.78
N HIS A 215 -17.88 14.76 -16.72
CA HIS A 215 -18.44 15.29 -15.48
C HIS A 215 -17.55 16.38 -14.91
N TRP A 216 -18.13 17.51 -14.57
CA TRP A 216 -17.52 18.62 -13.83
C TRP A 216 -18.60 19.37 -13.06
N SER A 217 -18.29 19.82 -11.85
CA SER A 217 -19.19 20.61 -11.02
C SER A 217 -18.42 21.48 -10.03
N ASP A 218 -19.08 22.46 -9.43
CA ASP A 218 -18.50 23.32 -8.38
C ASP A 218 -18.28 22.57 -7.06
N THR A 219 -18.82 21.35 -6.92
CA THR A 219 -18.64 20.49 -5.74
C THR A 219 -17.59 19.41 -5.95
N PHE A 220 -16.97 19.36 -7.13
CA PHE A 220 -15.90 18.39 -7.43
C PHE A 220 -14.65 18.68 -6.58
N LYS A 221 -14.20 17.69 -5.85
CA LYS A 221 -13.02 17.77 -4.97
C LYS A 221 -11.94 16.81 -5.40
N ALA A 222 -10.70 17.22 -5.21
CA ALA A 222 -9.55 16.38 -5.47
C ALA A 222 -8.48 16.54 -4.38
N TRP A 223 -7.73 15.46 -4.16
CA TRP A 223 -6.55 15.42 -3.29
C TRP A 223 -5.43 14.73 -4.04
N ARG A 224 -4.23 15.27 -3.92
CA ARG A 224 -3.02 14.57 -4.36
C ARG A 224 -2.33 13.88 -3.19
N PHE A 225 -1.53 12.89 -3.50
CA PHE A 225 -0.60 12.24 -2.60
C PHE A 225 0.54 11.64 -3.41
N THR A 226 1.65 11.31 -2.76
CA THR A 226 2.73 10.53 -3.36
C THR A 226 2.78 9.14 -2.74
N ALA A 227 3.45 8.21 -3.39
CA ALA A 227 3.65 6.86 -2.88
C ALA A 227 5.06 6.38 -3.20
N LEU A 228 5.66 5.66 -2.26
CA LEU A 228 6.89 4.91 -2.48
C LEU A 228 6.60 3.42 -2.35
N GLU A 229 7.13 2.65 -3.29
CA GLU A 229 6.88 1.22 -3.39
C GLU A 229 8.15 0.43 -3.12
N ILE A 230 7.99 -0.74 -2.50
CA ILE A 230 8.92 -1.85 -2.47
C ILE A 230 8.23 -3.08 -3.03
N SER A 231 8.95 -3.87 -3.83
CA SER A 231 8.45 -5.07 -4.48
C SER A 231 9.37 -6.26 -4.19
N THR A 232 8.83 -7.47 -4.29
CA THR A 232 9.66 -8.68 -4.28
C THR A 232 10.69 -8.71 -5.39
N THR A 233 10.46 -8.00 -6.50
CA THR A 233 11.43 -7.87 -7.60
C THR A 233 12.64 -7.01 -7.25
N ASP A 234 12.59 -6.25 -6.14
CA ASP A 234 13.70 -5.43 -5.62
C ASP A 234 14.61 -6.23 -4.67
N LEU A 235 14.22 -7.47 -4.31
CA LEU A 235 14.98 -8.33 -3.41
C LEU A 235 15.96 -9.22 -4.19
N ASP A 236 17.12 -9.50 -3.57
CA ASP A 236 18.09 -10.47 -4.11
C ASP A 236 17.49 -11.88 -4.21
N ASP A 237 16.64 -12.25 -3.25
CA ASP A 237 15.87 -13.50 -3.24
C ASP A 237 14.37 -13.21 -3.04
N PRO A 238 13.60 -13.08 -4.12
CA PRO A 238 12.14 -12.88 -4.04
C PRO A 238 11.38 -13.97 -3.28
N ALA A 239 11.96 -15.16 -3.14
CA ALA A 239 11.32 -16.27 -2.44
C ALA A 239 11.50 -16.17 -0.91
N SER A 240 12.42 -15.37 -0.41
CA SER A 240 12.72 -15.22 1.02
C SER A 240 11.52 -14.79 1.87
N ILE A 241 10.60 -14.03 1.28
CA ILE A 241 9.39 -13.55 1.98
C ILE A 241 8.33 -14.64 2.23
N TRP A 242 8.38 -15.72 1.45
CA TRP A 242 7.50 -16.85 1.64
C TRP A 242 8.18 -17.81 2.63
N GLY A 243 7.79 -17.78 3.90
CA GLY A 243 8.33 -18.71 4.90
C GLY A 243 8.28 -20.14 4.36
N THR A 244 9.22 -20.99 4.81
CA THR A 244 9.29 -22.39 4.41
C THR A 244 7.91 -23.04 4.57
N VAL A 245 7.26 -23.28 3.44
CA VAL A 245 6.09 -24.17 3.38
C VAL A 245 6.66 -25.57 3.57
N GLY A 246 6.64 -26.04 4.83
CA GLY A 246 7.02 -27.39 5.20
C GLY A 246 5.81 -28.31 5.18
#